data_df441377c479bf6141fa0edfcf26fb24
#
_entry.id   df441377c479bf6141fa0edfcf26fb24
#
_cell.length_a   1.000
_cell.length_b   1.000
_cell.length_c   1.000
_cell.angle_alpha   90.00
_cell.angle_beta   90.00
_cell.angle_gamma   90.00
#
_symmetry.space_group_name_H-M   'P 1'
#
loop_
_entity.id
_entity.type
_entity.pdbx_description
1 polymer ?
#
loop_
_entity_poly.entity_id
_entity_poly.type
_entity_poly.pdbx_seq_one_letter_code
_entity_poly.pdbx_strand_id
1 'polypeptide(L)'
;MRILSVTAQKPDSTGSGIYLTELVRGFEKMGHEQAVIAGIGRKDTMRFPDGVECFPVYFESGDLPFPIAGMSDEMPYKSTRYSDMTDVMTEQFMRTFRSQIRYAVKKFRPDVILCHHLYFLTAMAREICPGIRVYGIAHGSDIRQIKKNAWEREYIREQIRKLDGIFALHQEQSWEICECYGCHPELIEVVGTGYNSEIFCIDEERKKQKKEDKVRIIFAGKISEKKGVKSLIRSMDRVDEKLKKTGRDVELVLAGGYGDEEEFCTILKVAEECPCQIRFLGKLAQRELAAELNRSDIFVLPSFYEGLPLVVIEALACGLHTVCTDLPGIRPWLDRNIPGNGTVFVEPPCMVNEDEPLEEDLPEFEKNLADAILKAKSMPLPQKEGLEAVSWDGLCERLTELMR
;
A
#
# COMPACT_ATOMS: atom_id res chain seq x y z
N MET A 1 7.89 -0.80 -25.42
CA MET A 1 8.97 -1.52 -24.70
C MET A 1 8.49 -2.89 -24.27
N ARG A 2 9.42 -3.79 -24.01
CA ARG A 2 9.21 -5.11 -23.40
C ARG A 2 9.59 -5.02 -21.93
N ILE A 3 8.63 -5.06 -21.03
CA ILE A 3 8.82 -4.83 -19.59
C ILE A 3 8.68 -6.16 -18.84
N LEU A 4 9.71 -6.56 -18.10
CA LEU A 4 9.66 -7.71 -17.20
C LEU A 4 9.51 -7.24 -15.76
N SER A 5 8.31 -7.39 -15.18
CA SER A 5 8.07 -7.11 -13.77
C SER A 5 8.47 -8.30 -12.90
N VAL A 6 9.14 -8.02 -11.76
CA VAL A 6 9.68 -9.08 -10.88
C VAL A 6 9.28 -8.83 -9.43
N THR A 7 8.68 -9.82 -8.79
CA THR A 7 8.35 -9.81 -7.36
C THR A 7 8.52 -11.19 -6.73
N ALA A 8 8.95 -11.24 -5.46
CA ALA A 8 9.00 -12.47 -4.69
C ALA A 8 7.66 -12.88 -4.09
N GLN A 9 6.65 -12.01 -4.17
CA GLN A 9 5.36 -12.12 -3.48
C GLN A 9 4.20 -12.33 -4.45
N LYS A 10 3.04 -12.70 -3.90
CA LYS A 10 1.79 -12.78 -4.67
C LYS A 10 1.45 -11.41 -5.26
N PRO A 11 1.13 -11.34 -6.57
CA PRO A 11 0.79 -10.09 -7.25
C PRO A 11 -0.57 -9.68 -6.81
N ASP A 12 -1.32 -9.40 -6.18
CA ASP A 12 -2.73 -9.03 -5.87
C ASP A 12 -3.13 -9.09 -4.39
N SER A 13 -2.21 -9.54 -3.52
CA SER A 13 -2.60 -9.84 -2.14
C SER A 13 -2.18 -8.76 -1.13
N THR A 14 -1.38 -7.80 -1.55
CA THR A 14 -0.83 -6.70 -0.71
C THR A 14 -0.88 -5.38 -1.46
N GLY A 15 -0.62 -4.26 -0.77
CA GLY A 15 -0.52 -2.95 -1.42
C GLY A 15 0.51 -2.93 -2.57
N SER A 16 1.69 -3.53 -2.37
CA SER A 16 2.71 -3.68 -3.41
C SER A 16 2.28 -4.61 -4.55
N GLY A 17 1.50 -5.65 -4.24
CA GLY A 17 0.91 -6.54 -5.25
C GLY A 17 -0.15 -5.84 -6.10
N ILE A 18 -1.00 -5.01 -5.49
CA ILE A 18 -1.96 -4.15 -6.21
C ILE A 18 -1.19 -3.17 -7.10
N TYR A 19 -0.17 -2.51 -6.56
CA TYR A 19 0.68 -1.59 -7.32
C TYR A 19 1.25 -2.26 -8.57
N LEU A 20 1.84 -3.44 -8.45
CA LEU A 20 2.34 -4.23 -9.60
C LEU A 20 1.23 -4.52 -10.60
N THR A 21 0.08 -4.99 -10.14
CA THR A 21 -1.04 -5.38 -11.01
C THR A 21 -1.58 -4.19 -11.80
N GLU A 22 -1.71 -3.04 -11.15
CA GLU A 22 -2.18 -1.82 -11.81
C GLU A 22 -1.15 -1.27 -12.80
N LEU A 23 0.16 -1.33 -12.49
CA LEU A 23 1.20 -0.98 -13.47
C LEU A 23 1.15 -1.89 -14.70
N VAL A 24 0.98 -3.20 -14.51
CA VAL A 24 0.86 -4.14 -15.63
C VAL A 24 -0.33 -3.79 -16.52
N ARG A 25 -1.47 -3.42 -15.93
CA ARG A 25 -2.66 -2.97 -16.70
C ARG A 25 -2.43 -1.65 -17.44
N GLY A 26 -1.82 -0.67 -16.76
CA GLY A 26 -1.54 0.63 -17.37
C GLY A 26 -0.52 0.52 -18.53
N PHE A 27 0.55 -0.23 -18.36
CA PHE A 27 1.51 -0.49 -19.44
C PHE A 27 0.89 -1.28 -20.60
N GLU A 28 -0.03 -2.19 -20.34
CA GLU A 28 -0.76 -2.92 -21.39
C GLU A 28 -1.63 -1.96 -22.22
N LYS A 29 -2.38 -1.06 -21.57
CA LYS A 29 -3.15 -0.01 -22.24
C LYS A 29 -2.28 0.88 -23.13
N MET A 30 -1.04 1.13 -22.73
CA MET A 30 -0.05 1.89 -23.53
C MET A 30 0.58 1.07 -24.66
N GLY A 31 0.21 -0.19 -24.84
CA GLY A 31 0.72 -1.08 -25.88
C GLY A 31 2.14 -1.62 -25.61
N HIS A 32 2.57 -1.69 -24.34
CA HIS A 32 3.83 -2.35 -23.98
C HIS A 32 3.64 -3.86 -23.89
N GLU A 33 4.59 -4.63 -24.42
CA GLU A 33 4.66 -6.07 -24.18
C GLU A 33 5.15 -6.33 -22.76
N GLN A 34 4.53 -7.29 -22.07
CA GLN A 34 4.81 -7.52 -20.67
C GLN A 34 4.96 -8.96 -20.28
N ALA A 35 5.79 -9.17 -19.29
CA ALA A 35 5.94 -10.43 -18.60
C ALA A 35 6.08 -10.20 -17.08
N VAL A 36 5.67 -11.19 -16.27
CA VAL A 36 5.73 -11.11 -14.82
C VAL A 36 6.35 -12.38 -14.24
N ILE A 37 7.40 -12.22 -13.42
CA ILE A 37 7.89 -13.24 -12.51
C ILE A 37 7.30 -12.95 -11.13
N ALA A 38 6.59 -13.92 -10.53
CA ALA A 38 6.05 -13.77 -9.18
C ALA A 38 6.16 -15.05 -8.37
N GLY A 39 6.44 -14.89 -7.06
CA GLY A 39 6.35 -15.97 -6.09
C GLY A 39 4.89 -16.25 -5.73
N ILE A 40 4.44 -17.49 -5.92
CA ILE A 40 3.06 -17.93 -5.62
C ILE A 40 3.06 -19.29 -4.94
N GLY A 41 1.97 -19.61 -4.25
CA GLY A 41 1.73 -20.95 -3.73
C GLY A 41 1.24 -21.90 -4.83
N ARG A 42 1.34 -23.23 -4.61
CA ARG A 42 0.92 -24.23 -5.62
C ARG A 42 -0.52 -24.13 -6.09
N LYS A 43 -1.41 -23.59 -5.25
CA LYS A 43 -2.85 -23.45 -5.55
C LYS A 43 -3.22 -22.09 -6.11
N ASP A 44 -2.25 -21.17 -6.14
CA ASP A 44 -2.48 -19.81 -6.62
C ASP A 44 -2.34 -19.77 -8.15
N THR A 45 -3.02 -18.81 -8.75
CA THR A 45 -2.91 -18.49 -10.17
C THR A 45 -2.60 -17.01 -10.33
N MET A 46 -1.72 -16.67 -11.26
CA MET A 46 -1.46 -15.29 -11.64
C MET A 46 -2.58 -14.83 -12.59
N ARG A 47 -3.22 -13.70 -12.28
CA ARG A 47 -4.32 -13.14 -13.09
C ARG A 47 -3.92 -11.77 -13.60
N PHE A 48 -3.54 -11.72 -14.88
CA PHE A 48 -3.20 -10.51 -15.61
C PHE A 48 -4.04 -10.42 -16.89
N PRO A 49 -4.04 -9.26 -17.58
CA PRO A 49 -4.65 -9.13 -18.90
C PRO A 49 -4.12 -10.17 -19.89
N ASP A 50 -4.92 -10.47 -20.92
CA ASP A 50 -4.52 -11.37 -22.00
C ASP A 50 -3.26 -10.83 -22.71
N GLY A 51 -2.28 -11.70 -22.99
CA GLY A 51 -1.02 -11.32 -23.62
C GLY A 51 0.14 -11.08 -22.66
N VAL A 52 -0.10 -10.98 -21.36
CA VAL A 52 0.98 -10.89 -20.35
C VAL A 52 1.58 -12.29 -20.11
N GLU A 53 2.88 -12.46 -20.40
CA GLU A 53 3.56 -13.73 -20.13
C GLU A 53 3.81 -13.91 -18.62
N CYS A 54 3.33 -15.01 -18.06
CA CYS A 54 3.49 -15.33 -16.64
C CYS A 54 4.59 -16.37 -16.40
N PHE A 55 5.50 -16.08 -15.49
CA PHE A 55 6.60 -16.94 -15.07
C PHE A 55 6.51 -17.21 -13.57
N PRO A 56 5.60 -18.10 -13.12
CA PRO A 56 5.42 -18.37 -11.69
C PRO A 56 6.64 -19.07 -11.08
N VAL A 57 6.95 -18.69 -9.84
CA VAL A 57 7.87 -19.40 -8.96
C VAL A 57 7.06 -20.00 -7.82
N TYR A 58 6.95 -21.32 -7.79
CA TYR A 58 6.07 -22.03 -6.86
C TYR A 58 6.80 -22.33 -5.54
N PHE A 59 6.32 -21.69 -4.47
CA PHE A 59 6.65 -22.05 -3.10
C PHE A 59 5.82 -23.26 -2.62
N GLU A 60 6.21 -23.84 -1.48
CA GLU A 60 5.67 -25.12 -0.97
C GLU A 60 5.78 -26.24 -2.03
N SER A 61 6.88 -26.22 -2.79
CA SER A 61 7.21 -27.13 -3.90
C SER A 61 8.49 -27.92 -3.60
N GLY A 62 8.90 -28.81 -4.52
CA GLY A 62 10.17 -29.52 -4.39
C GLY A 62 11.40 -28.61 -4.39
N ASP A 63 11.34 -27.49 -5.13
CA ASP A 63 12.46 -26.54 -5.23
C ASP A 63 12.46 -25.52 -4.09
N LEU A 64 11.28 -25.11 -3.61
CA LEU A 64 11.08 -24.17 -2.49
C LEU A 64 10.10 -24.79 -1.48
N PRO A 65 10.56 -25.67 -0.56
CA PRO A 65 9.69 -26.43 0.33
C PRO A 65 9.14 -25.62 1.52
N PHE A 66 9.20 -24.30 1.46
CA PHE A 66 8.73 -23.37 2.49
C PHE A 66 7.72 -22.37 1.91
N PRO A 67 6.94 -21.69 2.78
CA PRO A 67 5.99 -20.64 2.37
C PRO A 67 6.68 -19.47 1.67
N ILE A 68 5.90 -18.71 0.92
CA ILE A 68 6.37 -17.51 0.19
C ILE A 68 7.12 -16.56 1.13
N ALA A 69 8.28 -16.06 0.70
CA ALA A 69 9.03 -15.07 1.46
C ALA A 69 8.27 -13.74 1.54
N GLY A 70 7.96 -13.29 2.75
CA GLY A 70 7.15 -12.10 3.02
C GLY A 70 7.98 -10.87 3.34
N MET A 71 7.62 -9.71 2.79
CA MET A 71 8.25 -8.41 3.09
C MET A 71 7.74 -7.76 4.39
N SER A 72 6.77 -8.38 5.05
CA SER A 72 6.28 -7.98 6.37
C SER A 72 6.33 -9.17 7.32
N ASP A 73 6.47 -8.90 8.62
CA ASP A 73 6.43 -9.94 9.65
C ASP A 73 5.08 -10.65 9.67
N GLU A 74 4.03 -9.94 9.27
CA GLU A 74 2.67 -10.46 9.09
C GLU A 74 2.18 -10.21 7.66
N MET A 75 1.96 -11.30 6.94
CA MET A 75 1.39 -11.27 5.58
C MET A 75 -0.07 -11.73 5.61
N PRO A 76 -0.91 -11.32 4.65
CA PRO A 76 -2.30 -11.79 4.55
C PRO A 76 -2.41 -13.25 4.08
N TYR A 77 -1.30 -13.99 4.08
CA TYR A 77 -1.18 -15.41 3.76
C TYR A 77 0.01 -16.00 4.52
N LYS A 78 0.05 -17.32 4.65
CA LYS A 78 1.17 -18.02 5.28
C LYS A 78 2.48 -17.68 4.56
N SER A 79 3.44 -17.15 5.30
CA SER A 79 4.71 -16.68 4.74
C SER A 79 5.91 -17.08 5.59
N THR A 80 7.08 -17.03 4.98
CA THR A 80 8.39 -17.16 5.63
C THR A 80 8.96 -15.76 5.83
N ARG A 81 9.39 -15.40 7.04
CA ARG A 81 10.13 -14.16 7.25
C ARG A 81 11.54 -14.29 6.69
N TYR A 82 12.07 -13.23 6.12
CA TYR A 82 13.46 -13.24 5.66
C TYR A 82 14.46 -13.46 6.81
N SER A 83 14.16 -12.99 8.02
CA SER A 83 14.94 -13.26 9.24
C SER A 83 15.03 -14.75 9.61
N ASP A 84 14.05 -15.53 9.19
CA ASP A 84 13.94 -16.95 9.53
C ASP A 84 14.50 -17.87 8.42
N MET A 85 15.00 -17.27 7.33
CA MET A 85 15.60 -18.02 6.22
C MET A 85 16.96 -18.60 6.65
N THR A 86 17.07 -19.92 6.58
CA THR A 86 18.32 -20.62 6.78
C THR A 86 19.19 -20.54 5.51
N ASP A 87 20.49 -20.84 5.63
CA ASP A 87 21.40 -20.90 4.48
C ASP A 87 20.88 -21.82 3.36
N VAL A 88 20.30 -22.96 3.72
CA VAL A 88 19.69 -23.91 2.76
C VAL A 88 18.50 -23.28 2.04
N MET A 89 17.63 -22.60 2.77
CA MET A 89 16.46 -21.91 2.17
C MET A 89 16.93 -20.77 1.26
N THR A 90 17.93 -20.02 1.68
CA THR A 90 18.54 -18.93 0.88
C THR A 90 19.12 -19.48 -0.42
N GLU A 91 19.88 -20.56 -0.37
CA GLU A 91 20.46 -21.22 -1.56
C GLU A 91 19.37 -21.76 -2.50
N GLN A 92 18.33 -22.39 -1.97
CA GLN A 92 17.17 -22.84 -2.74
C GLN A 92 16.45 -21.68 -3.42
N PHE A 93 16.19 -20.57 -2.70
CA PHE A 93 15.62 -19.36 -3.23
C PHE A 93 16.47 -18.80 -4.38
N MET A 94 17.76 -18.60 -4.13
CA MET A 94 18.69 -18.08 -5.15
C MET A 94 18.71 -18.96 -6.40
N ARG A 95 18.85 -20.26 -6.25
CA ARG A 95 18.89 -21.19 -7.39
C ARG A 95 17.61 -21.13 -8.21
N THR A 96 16.46 -21.17 -7.55
CA THR A 96 15.15 -21.22 -8.22
C THR A 96 14.85 -19.91 -8.94
N PHE A 97 14.97 -18.77 -8.27
CA PHE A 97 14.76 -17.48 -8.91
C PHE A 97 15.80 -17.16 -9.99
N ARG A 98 17.07 -17.52 -9.80
CA ARG A 98 18.12 -17.37 -10.83
C ARG A 98 17.78 -18.15 -12.09
N SER A 99 17.30 -19.38 -11.95
CA SER A 99 16.86 -20.19 -13.08
C SER A 99 15.67 -19.55 -13.80
N GLN A 100 14.67 -19.10 -13.04
CA GLN A 100 13.46 -18.51 -13.61
C GLN A 100 13.73 -17.15 -14.29
N ILE A 101 14.55 -16.29 -13.68
CA ILE A 101 14.95 -15.00 -14.29
C ILE A 101 15.68 -15.26 -15.62
N ARG A 102 16.66 -16.16 -15.65
CA ARG A 102 17.38 -16.50 -16.90
C ARG A 102 16.46 -17.06 -17.97
N TYR A 103 15.53 -17.92 -17.59
CA TYR A 103 14.53 -18.48 -18.51
C TYR A 103 13.61 -17.40 -19.07
N ALA A 104 13.04 -16.54 -18.21
CA ALA A 104 12.17 -15.44 -18.62
C ALA A 104 12.91 -14.43 -19.52
N VAL A 105 14.13 -14.02 -19.16
CA VAL A 105 14.96 -13.11 -19.98
C VAL A 105 15.26 -13.72 -21.35
N LYS A 106 15.62 -14.99 -21.41
CA LYS A 106 15.90 -15.67 -22.70
C LYS A 106 14.65 -15.74 -23.58
N LYS A 107 13.49 -16.05 -22.98
CA LYS A 107 12.22 -16.25 -23.70
C LYS A 107 11.59 -14.94 -24.11
N PHE A 108 11.45 -14.03 -23.14
CA PHE A 108 10.73 -12.77 -23.33
C PHE A 108 11.62 -11.65 -23.90
N ARG A 109 12.95 -11.67 -23.69
CA ARG A 109 13.91 -10.65 -24.15
C ARG A 109 13.50 -9.23 -23.75
N PRO A 110 13.42 -8.91 -22.45
CA PRO A 110 12.97 -7.61 -21.99
C PRO A 110 13.96 -6.50 -22.36
N ASP A 111 13.42 -5.30 -22.66
CA ASP A 111 14.20 -4.06 -22.77
C ASP A 111 14.57 -3.54 -21.38
N VAL A 112 13.69 -3.73 -20.41
CA VAL A 112 13.84 -3.31 -19.01
C VAL A 112 13.27 -4.35 -18.05
N ILE A 113 13.87 -4.42 -16.86
CA ILE A 113 13.36 -5.22 -15.72
C ILE A 113 12.92 -4.23 -14.64
N LEU A 114 11.67 -4.35 -14.18
CA LEU A 114 11.09 -3.55 -13.11
C LEU A 114 10.84 -4.42 -11.89
N CYS A 115 11.65 -4.23 -10.84
CA CYS A 115 11.59 -5.03 -9.63
C CYS A 115 10.76 -4.33 -8.55
N HIS A 116 9.92 -5.09 -7.86
CA HIS A 116 9.16 -4.61 -6.70
C HIS A 116 9.87 -5.01 -5.41
N HIS A 117 10.05 -4.02 -4.53
CA HIS A 117 10.85 -3.99 -3.31
C HIS A 117 12.37 -3.95 -3.57
N LEU A 118 13.03 -3.03 -2.91
CA LEU A 118 14.50 -2.89 -2.93
C LEU A 118 15.13 -3.91 -1.97
N TYR A 119 14.97 -5.19 -2.29
CA TYR A 119 15.42 -6.27 -1.40
C TYR A 119 16.10 -7.39 -2.19
N PHE A 120 16.21 -8.57 -1.60
CA PHE A 120 17.05 -9.68 -2.06
C PHE A 120 16.80 -10.08 -3.53
N LEU A 121 15.53 -10.21 -3.96
CA LEU A 121 15.24 -10.61 -5.36
C LEU A 121 15.65 -9.53 -6.36
N THR A 122 15.49 -8.25 -6.02
CA THR A 122 15.94 -7.13 -6.84
C THR A 122 17.46 -7.10 -6.96
N ALA A 123 18.17 -7.35 -5.85
CA ALA A 123 19.61 -7.50 -5.84
C ALA A 123 20.06 -8.64 -6.76
N MET A 124 19.39 -9.79 -6.70
CA MET A 124 19.64 -10.91 -7.59
C MET A 124 19.37 -10.59 -9.06
N ALA A 125 18.27 -9.89 -9.36
CA ALA A 125 17.95 -9.49 -10.74
C ALA A 125 19.04 -8.61 -11.34
N ARG A 126 19.56 -7.64 -10.56
CA ARG A 126 20.69 -6.79 -10.99
C ARG A 126 21.96 -7.59 -11.26
N GLU A 127 22.32 -8.51 -10.35
CA GLU A 127 23.50 -9.36 -10.51
C GLU A 127 23.40 -10.26 -11.75
N ILE A 128 22.24 -10.87 -11.97
CA ILE A 128 22.00 -11.86 -13.03
C ILE A 128 21.93 -11.21 -14.42
N CYS A 129 21.47 -9.95 -14.49
CA CYS A 129 21.16 -9.25 -15.74
C CYS A 129 22.01 -7.98 -15.94
N PRO A 130 23.36 -8.06 -15.97
CA PRO A 130 24.21 -6.87 -16.05
C PRO A 130 24.06 -6.07 -17.35
N GLY A 131 23.59 -6.70 -18.42
CA GLY A 131 23.38 -6.08 -19.74
C GLY A 131 21.96 -5.58 -20.02
N ILE A 132 21.05 -5.65 -19.03
CA ILE A 132 19.67 -5.16 -19.15
C ILE A 132 19.49 -4.07 -18.10
N ARG A 133 18.74 -3.01 -18.42
CA ARG A 133 18.40 -1.98 -17.43
C ARG A 133 17.46 -2.56 -16.37
N VAL A 134 17.82 -2.38 -15.11
CA VAL A 134 17.07 -2.88 -13.96
C VAL A 134 16.70 -1.72 -13.05
N TYR A 135 15.41 -1.51 -12.90
CA TYR A 135 14.83 -0.49 -12.03
C TYR A 135 14.18 -1.15 -10.80
N GLY A 136 14.18 -0.44 -9.68
CA GLY A 136 13.55 -0.90 -8.44
C GLY A 136 12.50 0.07 -7.93
N ILE A 137 11.33 -0.44 -7.49
CA ILE A 137 10.30 0.34 -6.80
C ILE A 137 10.35 0.04 -5.31
N ALA A 138 10.54 1.06 -4.48
CA ALA A 138 10.44 0.95 -3.03
C ALA A 138 8.97 0.95 -2.59
N HIS A 139 8.63 0.12 -1.60
CA HIS A 139 7.28 0.04 -1.03
C HIS A 139 7.22 0.32 0.48
N GLY A 140 8.32 0.76 1.09
CA GLY A 140 8.44 1.04 2.53
C GLY A 140 8.74 -0.19 3.38
N SER A 141 8.08 -1.32 3.13
CA SER A 141 8.37 -2.57 3.84
C SER A 141 9.79 -3.10 3.60
N ASP A 142 10.36 -2.87 2.44
CA ASP A 142 11.74 -3.16 2.08
C ASP A 142 12.75 -2.34 2.90
N ILE A 143 12.49 -1.03 3.07
CA ILE A 143 13.30 -0.15 3.90
C ILE A 143 13.25 -0.61 5.36
N ARG A 144 12.07 -0.94 5.86
CA ARG A 144 11.90 -1.49 7.20
C ARG A 144 12.67 -2.80 7.38
N GLN A 145 12.62 -3.70 6.41
CA GLN A 145 13.35 -4.97 6.47
C GLN A 145 14.86 -4.76 6.46
N ILE A 146 15.40 -3.88 5.64
CA ILE A 146 16.85 -3.64 5.57
C ILE A 146 17.38 -2.96 6.85
N LYS A 147 16.55 -2.12 7.52
CA LYS A 147 16.88 -1.53 8.82
C LYS A 147 16.89 -2.58 9.93
N LYS A 148 15.84 -3.41 9.99
CA LYS A 148 15.59 -4.37 11.07
C LYS A 148 16.45 -5.63 10.96
N ASN A 149 16.73 -6.10 9.75
CA ASN A 149 17.32 -7.41 9.48
C ASN A 149 18.73 -7.29 8.91
N ALA A 150 19.70 -8.00 9.51
CA ALA A 150 21.08 -8.05 9.02
C ALA A 150 21.31 -9.10 7.91
N TRP A 151 20.33 -10.00 7.67
CA TRP A 151 20.42 -11.07 6.70
C TRP A 151 20.65 -10.52 5.28
N GLU A 152 21.70 -10.99 4.62
CA GLU A 152 22.13 -10.60 3.28
C GLU A 152 22.26 -9.08 3.01
N ARG A 153 22.30 -8.26 4.08
CA ARG A 153 22.24 -6.79 4.00
C ARG A 153 23.31 -6.19 3.10
N GLU A 154 24.55 -6.63 3.22
CA GLU A 154 25.66 -6.05 2.44
C GLU A 154 25.55 -6.44 0.96
N TYR A 155 25.17 -7.68 0.66
CA TYR A 155 24.90 -8.12 -0.72
C TYR A 155 23.75 -7.30 -1.33
N ILE A 156 22.65 -7.13 -0.59
CA ILE A 156 21.50 -6.34 -1.05
C ILE A 156 21.94 -4.90 -1.34
N ARG A 157 22.62 -4.24 -0.41
CA ARG A 157 23.12 -2.87 -0.56
C ARG A 157 24.03 -2.71 -1.77
N GLU A 158 24.97 -3.64 -1.96
CA GLU A 158 25.90 -3.60 -3.07
C GLU A 158 25.19 -3.63 -4.42
N GLN A 159 24.20 -4.50 -4.57
CA GLN A 159 23.50 -4.67 -5.85
C GLN A 159 22.45 -3.56 -6.09
N ILE A 160 21.77 -3.08 -5.05
CA ILE A 160 20.80 -1.98 -5.18
C ILE A 160 21.49 -0.70 -5.66
N ARG A 161 22.72 -0.42 -5.21
CA ARG A 161 23.51 0.72 -5.70
C ARG A 161 23.87 0.68 -7.20
N LYS A 162 23.75 -0.50 -7.81
CA LYS A 162 24.06 -0.74 -9.23
C LYS A 162 22.81 -0.72 -10.13
N LEU A 163 21.64 -0.42 -9.59
CA LEU A 163 20.43 -0.27 -10.38
C LEU A 163 20.54 0.89 -11.35
N ASP A 164 19.80 0.85 -12.43
CA ASP A 164 19.74 1.93 -13.43
C ASP A 164 18.80 3.06 -12.99
N GLY A 165 17.93 2.82 -12.01
CA GLY A 165 17.10 3.81 -11.32
C GLY A 165 16.27 3.19 -10.21
N ILE A 166 15.89 4.02 -9.27
CA ILE A 166 15.05 3.65 -8.11
C ILE A 166 13.85 4.58 -8.06
N PHE A 167 12.67 4.02 -7.90
CA PHE A 167 11.43 4.76 -7.79
C PHE A 167 10.94 4.75 -6.34
N ALA A 168 10.83 5.94 -5.75
CA ALA A 168 10.33 6.18 -4.41
C ALA A 168 8.89 6.70 -4.44
N LEU A 169 8.12 6.43 -3.38
CA LEU A 169 6.74 6.88 -3.28
C LEU A 169 6.64 8.35 -2.83
N HIS A 170 7.56 8.82 -1.99
CA HIS A 170 7.60 10.19 -1.49
C HIS A 170 9.03 10.63 -1.17
N GLN A 171 9.22 11.93 -0.92
CA GLN A 171 10.54 12.53 -0.76
C GLN A 171 11.30 11.97 0.46
N GLU A 172 10.63 11.80 1.58
CA GLU A 172 11.22 11.25 2.80
C GLU A 172 11.73 9.82 2.55
N GLN A 173 10.97 9.01 1.81
CA GLN A 173 11.41 7.67 1.43
C GLN A 173 12.68 7.71 0.57
N SER A 174 12.82 8.72 -0.32
CA SER A 174 14.04 8.85 -1.12
C SER A 174 15.28 9.11 -0.25
N TRP A 175 15.15 9.89 0.81
CA TRP A 175 16.22 10.11 1.79
C TRP A 175 16.55 8.84 2.59
N GLU A 176 15.51 8.11 3.03
CA GLU A 176 15.71 6.83 3.71
C GLU A 176 16.41 5.79 2.83
N ILE A 177 16.11 5.77 1.52
CA ILE A 177 16.80 4.89 0.55
C ILE A 177 18.29 5.28 0.48
N CYS A 178 18.62 6.57 0.38
CA CYS A 178 20.01 7.03 0.40
C CYS A 178 20.74 6.55 1.66
N GLU A 179 20.12 6.72 2.82
CA GLU A 179 20.70 6.32 4.11
C GLU A 179 20.86 4.81 4.23
N CYS A 180 19.81 4.05 3.93
CA CYS A 180 19.79 2.61 4.14
C CYS A 180 20.67 1.82 3.18
N TYR A 181 20.72 2.26 1.92
CA TYR A 181 21.45 1.53 0.86
C TYR A 181 22.77 2.21 0.46
N GLY A 182 22.97 3.47 0.84
CA GLY A 182 24.12 4.27 0.39
C GLY A 182 24.05 4.60 -1.09
N CYS A 183 22.85 4.80 -1.63
CA CYS A 183 22.61 5.20 -3.01
C CYS A 183 22.88 6.70 -3.20
N HIS A 184 23.32 7.06 -4.41
CA HIS A 184 23.40 8.47 -4.77
C HIS A 184 21.98 9.02 -5.03
N PRO A 185 21.64 10.26 -4.57
CA PRO A 185 20.30 10.83 -4.76
C PRO A 185 19.84 10.88 -6.22
N GLU A 186 20.75 11.08 -7.17
CA GLU A 186 20.44 11.12 -8.61
C GLU A 186 19.92 9.79 -9.18
N LEU A 187 20.09 8.70 -8.45
CA LEU A 187 19.56 7.39 -8.82
C LEU A 187 18.06 7.27 -8.49
N ILE A 188 17.51 8.18 -7.67
CA ILE A 188 16.20 8.04 -7.06
C ILE A 188 15.25 9.09 -7.60
N GLU A 189 14.15 8.62 -8.19
CA GLU A 189 13.04 9.47 -8.64
C GLU A 189 11.80 9.24 -7.76
N VAL A 190 11.19 10.35 -7.30
CA VAL A 190 9.93 10.29 -6.54
C VAL A 190 8.77 10.23 -7.52
N VAL A 191 8.17 9.07 -7.66
CA VAL A 191 7.10 8.82 -8.64
C VAL A 191 5.71 8.77 -8.00
N GLY A 192 5.63 8.45 -6.72
CA GLY A 192 4.34 8.35 -6.01
C GLY A 192 3.63 7.03 -6.22
N THR A 193 2.33 7.11 -6.11
CA THR A 193 1.41 5.98 -6.30
C THR A 193 0.23 6.44 -7.16
N GLY A 194 -0.58 5.50 -7.62
CA GLY A 194 -1.76 5.77 -8.43
C GLY A 194 -3.04 5.22 -7.83
N TYR A 195 -4.17 5.61 -8.38
CA TYR A 195 -5.46 5.02 -8.12
C TYR A 195 -6.15 4.66 -9.45
N ASN A 196 -7.12 3.74 -9.41
CA ASN A 196 -7.88 3.37 -10.59
C ASN A 196 -9.05 4.34 -10.80
N SER A 197 -8.89 5.31 -11.71
CA SER A 197 -9.88 6.35 -11.99
C SER A 197 -11.17 5.83 -12.65
N GLU A 198 -11.16 4.64 -13.23
CA GLU A 198 -12.37 4.00 -13.79
C GLU A 198 -13.26 3.39 -12.69
N ILE A 199 -12.66 3.07 -11.53
CA ILE A 199 -13.36 2.46 -10.39
C ILE A 199 -13.67 3.51 -9.32
N PHE A 200 -12.65 4.28 -8.93
CA PHE A 200 -12.76 5.29 -7.88
C PHE A 200 -13.04 6.65 -8.50
N CYS A 201 -14.30 6.96 -8.63
CA CYS A 201 -14.80 8.24 -9.12
C CYS A 201 -16.10 8.60 -8.38
N ILE A 202 -16.54 9.83 -8.50
CA ILE A 202 -17.80 10.26 -7.89
C ILE A 202 -18.98 9.60 -8.60
N ASP A 203 -19.79 8.87 -7.84
CA ASP A 203 -21.08 8.33 -8.25
C ASP A 203 -22.19 9.27 -7.74
N GLU A 204 -22.64 10.17 -8.60
CA GLU A 204 -23.64 11.19 -8.26
C GLU A 204 -25.00 10.57 -7.85
N GLU A 205 -25.35 9.40 -8.38
CA GLU A 205 -26.61 8.72 -8.04
C GLU A 205 -26.57 8.17 -6.60
N ARG A 206 -25.44 7.57 -6.20
CA ARG A 206 -25.24 7.08 -4.83
C ARG A 206 -25.14 8.21 -3.83
N LYS A 207 -24.52 9.34 -4.22
CA LYS A 207 -24.46 10.53 -3.37
C LYS A 207 -25.84 11.13 -3.09
N LYS A 208 -26.75 11.12 -4.05
CA LYS A 208 -28.15 11.55 -3.85
C LYS A 208 -28.94 10.66 -2.89
N GLN A 209 -28.51 9.42 -2.67
CA GLN A 209 -29.15 8.49 -1.72
C GLN A 209 -28.70 8.68 -0.27
N LYS A 210 -27.73 9.57 -0.01
CA LYS A 210 -27.28 9.88 1.35
C LYS A 210 -28.40 10.53 2.15
N LYS A 211 -28.55 10.09 3.39
CA LYS A 211 -29.51 10.66 4.32
C LYS A 211 -28.89 11.88 5.00
N GLU A 212 -29.61 13.00 5.03
CA GLU A 212 -29.12 14.24 5.65
C GLU A 212 -29.02 14.15 7.18
N ASP A 213 -29.81 13.27 7.79
CA ASP A 213 -29.85 13.02 9.23
C ASP A 213 -28.78 12.03 9.72
N LYS A 214 -27.97 11.45 8.80
CA LYS A 214 -26.95 10.46 9.14
C LYS A 214 -25.57 10.86 8.59
N VAL A 215 -24.55 10.78 9.43
CA VAL A 215 -23.15 10.94 9.03
C VAL A 215 -22.48 9.58 8.97
N ARG A 216 -22.00 9.22 7.81
CA ARG A 216 -21.34 7.92 7.59
C ARG A 216 -19.83 8.10 7.45
N ILE A 217 -19.11 7.51 8.39
CA ILE A 217 -17.65 7.52 8.48
C ILE A 217 -17.16 6.17 8.02
N ILE A 218 -16.12 6.12 7.18
CA ILE A 218 -15.55 4.88 6.68
C ILE A 218 -14.05 4.82 6.91
N PHE A 219 -13.58 3.66 7.34
CA PHE A 219 -12.19 3.23 7.32
C PHE A 219 -12.05 2.10 6.30
N ALA A 220 -10.93 2.06 5.58
CA ALA A 220 -10.59 0.91 4.74
C ALA A 220 -9.11 0.55 4.90
N GLY A 221 -8.85 -0.70 5.27
CA GLY A 221 -7.51 -1.22 5.55
C GLY A 221 -7.56 -2.50 6.40
N LYS A 222 -6.39 -3.02 6.77
CA LYS A 222 -6.31 -4.14 7.73
C LYS A 222 -6.92 -3.71 9.07
N ILE A 223 -7.83 -4.50 9.61
CA ILE A 223 -8.40 -4.28 10.93
C ILE A 223 -7.36 -4.70 11.97
N SER A 224 -6.63 -3.71 12.52
CA SER A 224 -5.57 -3.92 13.51
C SER A 224 -5.30 -2.66 14.33
N GLU A 225 -4.64 -2.81 15.47
CA GLU A 225 -4.24 -1.69 16.33
C GLU A 225 -3.22 -0.77 15.64
N LYS A 226 -2.28 -1.34 14.88
CA LYS A 226 -1.28 -0.58 14.10
C LYS A 226 -1.92 0.32 13.02
N LYS A 227 -3.12 -0.01 12.59
CA LYS A 227 -3.94 0.84 11.69
C LYS A 227 -4.86 1.80 12.45
N GLY A 228 -4.70 1.91 13.75
CA GLY A 228 -5.43 2.84 14.61
C GLY A 228 -6.93 2.55 14.73
N VAL A 229 -7.39 1.33 14.38
CA VAL A 229 -8.83 1.00 14.36
C VAL A 229 -9.45 1.11 15.75
N LYS A 230 -8.74 0.70 16.79
CA LYS A 230 -9.19 0.81 18.19
C LYS A 230 -9.38 2.27 18.60
N SER A 231 -8.40 3.12 18.28
CA SER A 231 -8.45 4.56 18.56
C SER A 231 -9.56 5.25 17.74
N LEU A 232 -9.81 4.81 16.48
CA LEU A 232 -10.94 5.30 15.71
C LEU A 232 -12.27 4.98 16.40
N ILE A 233 -12.46 3.74 16.84
CA ILE A 233 -13.69 3.33 17.52
C ILE A 233 -13.92 4.15 18.80
N ARG A 234 -12.89 4.32 19.64
CA ARG A 234 -12.95 5.14 20.85
C ARG A 234 -13.23 6.62 20.59
N SER A 235 -12.68 7.16 19.48
CA SER A 235 -12.95 8.54 19.10
C SER A 235 -14.42 8.79 18.75
N MET A 236 -15.19 7.72 18.41
CA MET A 236 -16.62 7.84 18.07
C MET A 236 -17.50 8.27 19.23
N ASP A 237 -17.13 8.03 20.49
CA ASP A 237 -17.88 8.51 21.65
C ASP A 237 -18.10 10.03 21.59
N ARG A 238 -17.00 10.74 21.34
CA ARG A 238 -17.00 12.22 21.22
C ARG A 238 -17.69 12.70 19.95
N VAL A 239 -17.49 11.98 18.83
CA VAL A 239 -18.11 12.33 17.54
C VAL A 239 -19.63 12.17 17.63
N ASP A 240 -20.11 11.04 18.17
CA ASP A 240 -21.53 10.72 18.32
C ASP A 240 -22.20 11.73 19.26
N GLU A 241 -21.60 12.02 20.43
CA GLU A 241 -22.13 13.03 21.37
C GLU A 241 -22.33 14.40 20.71
N LYS A 242 -21.36 14.83 19.89
CA LYS A 242 -21.41 16.15 19.24
C LYS A 242 -22.43 16.19 18.11
N LEU A 243 -22.48 15.15 17.26
CA LEU A 243 -23.39 15.11 16.12
C LEU A 243 -24.84 14.88 16.55
N LYS A 244 -25.11 14.09 17.57
CA LYS A 244 -26.45 13.93 18.17
C LYS A 244 -27.03 15.25 18.68
N LYS A 245 -26.20 16.15 19.21
CA LYS A 245 -26.64 17.51 19.60
C LYS A 245 -27.14 18.33 18.42
N THR A 246 -26.75 17.97 17.19
CA THR A 246 -27.21 18.61 15.94
C THR A 246 -28.32 17.81 15.23
N GLY A 247 -28.85 16.76 15.88
CA GLY A 247 -29.89 15.89 15.34
C GLY A 247 -29.40 14.92 14.25
N ARG A 248 -28.13 14.54 14.27
CA ARG A 248 -27.54 13.63 13.29
C ARG A 248 -27.05 12.35 13.97
N ASP A 249 -27.43 11.21 13.39
CA ASP A 249 -26.90 9.90 13.75
C ASP A 249 -25.55 9.64 13.11
N VAL A 250 -24.74 8.76 13.73
CA VAL A 250 -23.42 8.37 13.25
C VAL A 250 -23.37 6.87 12.94
N GLU A 251 -22.77 6.53 11.80
CA GLU A 251 -22.42 5.15 11.45
C GLU A 251 -20.92 5.07 11.11
N LEU A 252 -20.23 4.16 11.78
CA LEU A 252 -18.84 3.81 11.43
C LEU A 252 -18.81 2.52 10.61
N VAL A 253 -18.17 2.56 9.45
CA VAL A 253 -18.01 1.43 8.55
C VAL A 253 -16.54 1.05 8.51
N LEU A 254 -16.23 -0.21 8.81
CA LEU A 254 -14.88 -0.77 8.82
C LEU A 254 -14.76 -1.81 7.69
N ALA A 255 -14.07 -1.43 6.62
CA ALA A 255 -13.83 -2.28 5.45
C ALA A 255 -12.41 -2.84 5.49
N GLY A 256 -12.28 -4.16 5.59
CA GLY A 256 -10.99 -4.85 5.60
C GLY A 256 -11.02 -6.17 6.34
N GLY A 257 -10.03 -6.99 6.08
CA GLY A 257 -9.79 -8.22 6.83
C GLY A 257 -8.89 -7.97 8.03
N TYR A 258 -8.82 -8.94 8.92
CA TYR A 258 -7.89 -8.98 10.06
C TYR A 258 -6.78 -10.03 9.81
N GLY A 259 -5.68 -9.92 10.53
CA GLY A 259 -4.56 -10.86 10.44
C GLY A 259 -4.41 -11.73 11.68
N ASP A 260 -4.76 -11.17 12.84
CA ASP A 260 -4.71 -11.83 14.14
C ASP A 260 -6.11 -11.90 14.74
N GLU A 261 -6.51 -13.08 15.19
CA GLU A 261 -7.86 -13.33 15.70
C GLU A 261 -8.04 -12.82 17.14
N GLU A 262 -6.99 -12.88 17.97
CA GLU A 262 -7.02 -12.34 19.34
C GLU A 262 -7.12 -10.81 19.31
N GLU A 263 -6.28 -10.16 18.49
CA GLU A 263 -6.36 -8.72 18.26
C GLU A 263 -7.75 -8.30 17.78
N PHE A 264 -8.29 -9.02 16.79
CA PHE A 264 -9.63 -8.74 16.27
C PHE A 264 -10.73 -8.90 17.34
N CYS A 265 -10.65 -9.93 18.19
CA CYS A 265 -11.56 -10.10 19.32
C CYS A 265 -11.48 -8.92 20.30
N THR A 266 -10.31 -8.34 20.53
CA THR A 266 -10.20 -7.15 21.40
C THR A 266 -10.84 -5.92 20.75
N ILE A 267 -10.69 -5.75 19.43
CA ILE A 267 -11.34 -4.68 18.68
C ILE A 267 -12.86 -4.81 18.71
N LEU A 268 -13.41 -6.02 18.57
CA LEU A 268 -14.84 -6.27 18.67
C LEU A 268 -15.41 -5.87 20.02
N LYS A 269 -14.71 -6.18 21.13
CA LYS A 269 -15.14 -5.76 22.48
C LYS A 269 -15.23 -4.24 22.60
N VAL A 270 -14.24 -3.51 22.07
CA VAL A 270 -14.29 -2.04 22.07
C VAL A 270 -15.43 -1.52 21.18
N ALA A 271 -15.73 -2.22 20.09
CA ALA A 271 -16.85 -1.88 19.22
C ALA A 271 -18.23 -2.09 19.86
N GLU A 272 -18.39 -3.09 20.73
CA GLU A 272 -19.61 -3.35 21.48
C GLU A 272 -19.94 -2.24 22.48
N GLU A 273 -18.92 -1.54 22.99
CA GLU A 273 -19.07 -0.43 23.94
C GLU A 273 -19.35 0.92 23.25
N CYS A 274 -19.16 0.99 21.93
CA CYS A 274 -19.31 2.23 21.18
C CYS A 274 -20.77 2.66 21.06
N PRO A 275 -21.12 3.94 21.31
CA PRO A 275 -22.50 4.44 21.28
C PRO A 275 -23.08 4.58 19.86
N CYS A 276 -22.26 4.54 18.81
CA CYS A 276 -22.72 4.62 17.44
C CYS A 276 -22.82 3.26 16.76
N GLN A 277 -23.55 3.18 15.65
CA GLN A 277 -23.62 1.94 14.86
C GLN A 277 -22.30 1.66 14.18
N ILE A 278 -21.71 0.47 14.42
CA ILE A 278 -20.50 -0.03 13.74
C ILE A 278 -20.85 -1.19 12.82
N ARG A 279 -20.29 -1.16 11.60
CA ARG A 279 -20.44 -2.25 10.62
C ARG A 279 -19.07 -2.72 10.14
N PHE A 280 -18.78 -3.99 10.33
CA PHE A 280 -17.64 -4.68 9.77
C PHE A 280 -18.04 -5.32 8.44
N LEU A 281 -17.41 -4.91 7.34
CA LEU A 281 -17.74 -5.38 5.99
C LEU A 281 -16.84 -6.52 5.51
N GLY A 282 -15.77 -6.81 6.26
CA GLY A 282 -14.74 -7.73 5.78
C GLY A 282 -13.96 -7.17 4.59
N LYS A 283 -13.22 -8.03 3.91
CA LYS A 283 -12.41 -7.65 2.73
C LYS A 283 -13.33 -7.44 1.53
N LEU A 284 -13.25 -6.26 0.93
CA LEU A 284 -14.03 -5.85 -0.25
C LEU A 284 -13.16 -5.89 -1.52
N ALA A 285 -13.78 -6.17 -2.66
CA ALA A 285 -13.19 -5.90 -3.96
C ALA A 285 -13.19 -4.39 -4.24
N GLN A 286 -12.31 -3.91 -5.13
CA GLN A 286 -12.17 -2.46 -5.41
C GLN A 286 -13.50 -1.78 -5.79
N ARG A 287 -14.34 -2.41 -6.64
CA ARG A 287 -15.65 -1.86 -7.01
C ARG A 287 -16.64 -1.78 -5.84
N GLU A 288 -16.57 -2.75 -4.93
CA GLU A 288 -17.38 -2.76 -3.71
C GLU A 288 -16.91 -1.66 -2.76
N LEU A 289 -15.58 -1.50 -2.60
CA LEU A 289 -15.00 -0.43 -1.79
C LEU A 289 -15.38 0.95 -2.36
N ALA A 290 -15.24 1.17 -3.66
CA ALA A 290 -15.67 2.41 -4.32
C ALA A 290 -17.15 2.71 -4.08
N ALA A 291 -18.01 1.67 -4.09
CA ALA A 291 -19.42 1.81 -3.78
C ALA A 291 -19.67 2.25 -2.33
N GLU A 292 -18.92 1.70 -1.36
CA GLU A 292 -19.05 2.08 0.04
C GLU A 292 -18.44 3.46 0.33
N LEU A 293 -17.33 3.82 -0.33
CA LEU A 293 -16.78 5.17 -0.28
C LEU A 293 -17.83 6.21 -0.78
N ASN A 294 -18.42 5.97 -1.94
CA ASN A 294 -19.45 6.88 -2.48
C ASN A 294 -20.70 7.03 -1.61
N ARG A 295 -21.00 6.06 -0.72
CA ARG A 295 -22.08 6.15 0.26
C ARG A 295 -21.66 6.85 1.55
N SER A 296 -20.37 7.09 1.76
CA SER A 296 -19.82 7.65 2.99
C SER A 296 -19.55 9.14 2.86
N ASP A 297 -19.46 9.85 3.98
CA ASP A 297 -19.22 11.30 4.05
C ASP A 297 -17.75 11.60 4.35
N ILE A 298 -17.15 10.83 5.24
CA ILE A 298 -15.79 11.06 5.75
C ILE A 298 -15.04 9.74 5.69
N PHE A 299 -13.86 9.78 5.11
CA PHE A 299 -12.88 8.71 5.17
C PHE A 299 -11.86 9.01 6.28
N VAL A 300 -11.53 8.01 7.10
CA VAL A 300 -10.57 8.16 8.21
C VAL A 300 -9.51 7.08 8.12
N LEU A 301 -8.23 7.49 8.12
CA LEU A 301 -7.08 6.60 8.19
C LEU A 301 -6.18 6.98 9.37
N PRO A 302 -6.42 6.46 10.58
CA PRO A 302 -5.69 6.81 11.79
C PRO A 302 -4.47 5.91 12.03
N SER A 303 -3.85 5.43 10.96
CA SER A 303 -2.70 4.51 11.02
C SER A 303 -1.51 5.11 11.74
N PHE A 304 -0.73 4.27 12.42
CA PHE A 304 0.53 4.67 13.07
C PHE A 304 1.74 4.47 12.16
N TYR A 305 1.59 3.73 11.09
CA TYR A 305 2.60 3.56 10.05
C TYR A 305 1.97 3.35 8.67
N GLU A 306 2.43 4.14 7.69
CA GLU A 306 2.08 4.01 6.26
C GLU A 306 3.29 4.41 5.41
N GLY A 307 3.34 3.86 4.19
CA GLY A 307 4.13 4.47 3.13
C GLY A 307 3.35 5.63 2.50
N LEU A 308 2.79 5.40 1.32
CA LEU A 308 1.79 6.30 0.75
C LEU A 308 0.49 5.52 0.57
N PRO A 309 -0.55 5.79 1.39
CA PRO A 309 -1.75 4.95 1.43
C PRO A 309 -2.66 5.24 0.22
N LEU A 310 -2.76 4.27 -0.68
CA LEU A 310 -3.64 4.32 -1.87
C LEU A 310 -5.07 4.73 -1.53
N VAL A 311 -5.59 4.17 -0.46
CA VAL A 311 -7.00 4.34 -0.07
C VAL A 311 -7.38 5.78 0.26
N VAL A 312 -6.41 6.64 0.65
CA VAL A 312 -6.66 8.08 0.85
C VAL A 312 -6.94 8.75 -0.50
N ILE A 313 -6.16 8.42 -1.52
CA ILE A 313 -6.33 8.96 -2.87
C ILE A 313 -7.65 8.45 -3.47
N GLU A 314 -7.96 7.17 -3.27
CA GLU A 314 -9.22 6.53 -3.68
C GLU A 314 -10.44 7.21 -3.03
N ALA A 315 -10.35 7.55 -1.74
CA ALA A 315 -11.39 8.27 -1.02
C ALA A 315 -11.57 9.71 -1.54
N LEU A 316 -10.47 10.44 -1.78
CA LEU A 316 -10.50 11.77 -2.41
C LEU A 316 -11.12 11.71 -3.81
N ALA A 317 -10.77 10.70 -4.61
CA ALA A 317 -11.33 10.50 -5.95
C ALA A 317 -12.84 10.25 -5.91
N CYS A 318 -13.34 9.56 -4.89
CA CYS A 318 -14.77 9.40 -4.60
C CYS A 318 -15.40 10.65 -3.98
N GLY A 319 -14.63 11.73 -3.74
CA GLY A 319 -15.10 13.03 -3.24
C GLY A 319 -15.50 13.01 -1.76
N LEU A 320 -14.79 12.26 -0.92
CA LEU A 320 -14.98 12.27 0.52
C LEU A 320 -14.11 13.34 1.18
N HIS A 321 -14.55 13.83 2.33
CA HIS A 321 -13.64 14.45 3.27
C HIS A 321 -12.70 13.38 3.84
N THR A 322 -11.42 13.70 3.98
CA THR A 322 -10.42 12.75 4.47
C THR A 322 -9.78 13.24 5.76
N VAL A 323 -9.57 12.32 6.69
CA VAL A 323 -8.83 12.52 7.94
C VAL A 323 -7.75 11.48 8.03
N CYS A 324 -6.51 11.90 8.22
CA CYS A 324 -5.35 11.01 8.28
C CYS A 324 -4.42 11.37 9.44
N THR A 325 -3.73 10.40 10.00
CA THR A 325 -2.56 10.68 10.83
C THR A 325 -1.48 11.38 9.98
N ASP A 326 -0.83 12.39 10.54
CA ASP A 326 0.23 13.15 9.89
C ASP A 326 1.57 12.38 9.90
N LEU A 327 1.59 11.30 9.14
CA LEU A 327 2.78 10.47 9.00
C LEU A 327 3.75 11.05 7.96
N PRO A 328 5.05 10.77 8.08
CA PRO A 328 6.07 11.27 7.15
C PRO A 328 5.70 11.02 5.69
N GLY A 329 5.81 12.06 4.86
CA GLY A 329 5.62 11.99 3.41
C GLY A 329 4.17 12.12 2.93
N ILE A 330 3.15 11.80 3.73
CA ILE A 330 1.75 11.80 3.28
C ILE A 330 1.27 13.23 2.97
N ARG A 331 1.33 14.15 3.96
CA ARG A 331 0.87 15.53 3.79
C ARG A 331 1.62 16.25 2.67
N PRO A 332 2.97 16.29 2.63
CA PRO A 332 3.70 16.98 1.56
C PRO A 332 3.41 16.40 0.18
N TRP A 333 3.19 15.10 0.09
CA TRP A 333 2.85 14.45 -1.17
C TRP A 333 1.44 14.84 -1.65
N LEU A 334 0.43 14.79 -0.75
CA LEU A 334 -0.95 15.17 -1.08
C LEU A 334 -1.03 16.65 -1.48
N ASP A 335 -0.40 17.55 -0.72
CA ASP A 335 -0.45 18.99 -0.98
C ASP A 335 0.22 19.36 -2.32
N ARG A 336 1.28 18.64 -2.70
CA ARG A 336 1.97 18.85 -3.98
C ARG A 336 1.18 18.29 -5.17
N ASN A 337 0.64 17.08 -5.05
CA ASN A 337 0.08 16.35 -6.19
C ASN A 337 -1.43 16.52 -6.32
N ILE A 338 -2.15 16.86 -5.25
CA ILE A 338 -3.58 17.09 -5.20
C ILE A 338 -3.85 18.41 -4.45
N PRO A 339 -3.55 19.56 -5.05
CA PRO A 339 -3.78 20.87 -4.43
C PRO A 339 -5.23 21.03 -4.00
N GLY A 340 -5.48 21.56 -2.80
CA GLY A 340 -6.84 21.72 -2.28
C GLY A 340 -7.54 20.41 -1.91
N ASN A 341 -6.78 19.33 -1.66
CA ASN A 341 -7.33 18.04 -1.23
C ASN A 341 -8.16 18.11 0.05
N GLY A 342 -7.97 19.13 0.90
CA GLY A 342 -8.77 19.35 2.10
C GLY A 342 -8.63 18.28 3.18
N THR A 343 -7.59 17.43 3.13
CA THR A 343 -7.34 16.42 4.14
C THR A 343 -7.02 17.06 5.49
N VAL A 344 -7.70 16.62 6.54
CA VAL A 344 -7.42 17.04 7.92
C VAL A 344 -6.42 16.07 8.53
N PHE A 345 -5.27 16.57 8.93
CA PHE A 345 -4.20 15.77 9.52
C PHE A 345 -4.25 15.84 11.04
N VAL A 346 -3.97 14.70 11.68
CA VAL A 346 -3.88 14.53 13.14
C VAL A 346 -2.47 14.14 13.50
N GLU A 347 -1.84 14.88 14.41
CA GLU A 347 -0.51 14.52 14.90
C GLU A 347 -0.51 13.11 15.50
N PRO A 348 0.47 12.27 15.15
CA PRO A 348 0.57 10.93 15.73
C PRO A 348 0.89 11.00 17.24
N PRO A 349 0.55 9.97 18.03
CA PRO A 349 1.06 9.84 19.39
C PRO A 349 2.59 9.64 19.36
N CYS A 350 3.25 9.80 20.52
CA CYS A 350 4.65 9.37 20.63
C CYS A 350 4.77 7.88 20.33
N MET A 351 5.82 7.49 19.65
CA MET A 351 6.01 6.12 19.20
C MET A 351 7.08 5.41 20.06
N VAL A 352 6.80 4.19 20.50
CA VAL A 352 7.76 3.31 21.16
C VAL A 352 8.77 2.78 20.14
N ASN A 353 8.28 2.48 18.94
CA ASN A 353 9.06 2.05 17.79
C ASN A 353 8.37 2.52 16.49
N GLU A 354 8.72 1.98 15.32
CA GLU A 354 8.24 2.45 14.03
C GLU A 354 6.71 2.39 13.84
N ASP A 355 6.01 1.44 14.49
CA ASP A 355 4.58 1.19 14.25
C ASP A 355 3.76 0.94 15.55
N GLU A 356 4.36 1.17 16.73
CA GLU A 356 3.73 0.95 18.03
C GLU A 356 3.66 2.26 18.82
N PRO A 357 2.46 2.78 19.07
CA PRO A 357 2.26 4.03 19.80
C PRO A 357 2.47 3.84 21.30
N LEU A 358 2.85 4.94 21.96
CA LEU A 358 2.87 4.99 23.42
C LEU A 358 1.43 5.02 23.95
N GLU A 359 1.05 4.03 24.75
CA GLU A 359 -0.34 3.86 25.21
C GLU A 359 -0.86 5.08 25.99
N GLU A 360 -0.02 5.76 26.75
CA GLU A 360 -0.40 6.93 27.55
C GLU A 360 -0.80 8.15 26.69
N ASP A 361 -0.36 8.22 25.43
CA ASP A 361 -0.68 9.30 24.50
C ASP A 361 -1.97 9.01 23.67
N LEU A 362 -2.45 7.78 23.65
CA LEU A 362 -3.64 7.40 22.87
C LEU A 362 -4.89 8.20 23.23
N PRO A 363 -5.21 8.51 24.49
CA PRO A 363 -6.40 9.29 24.80
C PRO A 363 -6.41 10.71 24.20
N GLU A 364 -5.25 11.38 24.14
CA GLU A 364 -5.15 12.69 23.50
C GLU A 364 -5.22 12.57 21.98
N PHE A 365 -4.59 11.56 21.38
CA PHE A 365 -4.72 11.25 19.96
C PHE A 365 -6.17 10.97 19.57
N GLU A 366 -6.91 10.16 20.34
CA GLU A 366 -8.31 9.80 20.11
C GLU A 366 -9.23 11.05 20.17
N LYS A 367 -8.96 11.95 21.10
CA LYS A 367 -9.65 13.25 21.20
C LYS A 367 -9.36 14.13 19.98
N ASN A 368 -8.10 14.24 19.57
CA ASN A 368 -7.71 15.05 18.40
C ASN A 368 -8.27 14.46 17.10
N LEU A 369 -8.34 13.12 17.01
CA LEU A 369 -8.97 12.41 15.88
C LEU A 369 -10.47 12.72 15.79
N ALA A 370 -11.18 12.69 16.92
CA ALA A 370 -12.59 13.07 16.96
C ALA A 370 -12.82 14.53 16.52
N ASP A 371 -12.00 15.47 17.02
CA ASP A 371 -12.10 16.87 16.65
C ASP A 371 -11.75 17.10 15.16
N ALA A 372 -10.80 16.34 14.59
CA ALA A 372 -10.47 16.36 13.17
C ALA A 372 -11.64 15.84 12.29
N ILE A 373 -12.30 14.77 12.71
CA ILE A 373 -13.49 14.22 12.02
C ILE A 373 -14.62 15.27 11.98
N LEU A 374 -14.90 15.93 13.12
CA LEU A 374 -15.90 16.98 13.21
C LEU A 374 -15.55 18.20 12.36
N LYS A 375 -14.26 18.58 12.33
CA LYS A 375 -13.74 19.65 11.48
C LYS A 375 -13.92 19.31 10.00
N ALA A 376 -13.51 18.11 9.57
CA ALA A 376 -13.62 17.66 8.20
C ALA A 376 -15.07 17.76 7.68
N LYS A 377 -16.05 17.34 8.50
CA LYS A 377 -17.49 17.45 8.15
C LYS A 377 -17.96 18.88 7.88
N SER A 378 -17.32 19.88 8.48
CA SER A 378 -17.69 21.30 8.34
C SER A 378 -16.96 22.01 7.19
N MET A 379 -15.98 21.36 6.57
CA MET A 379 -15.18 21.93 5.47
C MET A 379 -15.91 21.83 4.13
N PRO A 380 -15.55 22.67 3.14
CA PRO A 380 -15.94 22.46 1.75
C PRO A 380 -15.46 21.10 1.23
N LEU A 381 -16.17 20.54 0.26
CA LEU A 381 -15.72 19.31 -0.40
C LEU A 381 -14.32 19.50 -1.03
N PRO A 382 -13.45 18.47 -1.02
CA PRO A 382 -12.13 18.56 -1.60
C PRO A 382 -12.19 18.88 -3.10
N GLN A 383 -11.21 19.62 -3.56
CA GLN A 383 -11.01 19.88 -4.98
C GLN A 383 -10.45 18.63 -5.68
N LYS A 384 -10.76 18.48 -6.97
CA LYS A 384 -10.33 17.33 -7.77
C LYS A 384 -9.06 17.59 -8.59
N GLU A 385 -8.53 18.80 -8.50
CA GLU A 385 -7.35 19.19 -9.25
C GLU A 385 -6.16 18.28 -8.90
N GLY A 386 -5.45 17.82 -9.91
CA GLY A 386 -4.32 16.90 -9.74
C GLY A 386 -4.68 15.40 -9.64
N LEU A 387 -5.94 15.03 -9.38
CA LEU A 387 -6.31 13.61 -9.26
C LEU A 387 -6.03 12.80 -10.53
N GLU A 388 -6.26 13.37 -11.71
CA GLU A 388 -6.00 12.68 -12.98
C GLU A 388 -4.51 12.36 -13.16
N ALA A 389 -3.64 13.29 -12.78
CA ALA A 389 -2.19 13.13 -12.88
C ALA A 389 -1.64 12.04 -11.94
N VAL A 390 -2.33 11.75 -10.85
CA VAL A 390 -1.97 10.67 -9.90
C VAL A 390 -2.78 9.39 -10.13
N SER A 391 -3.39 9.22 -11.30
CA SER A 391 -3.97 7.95 -11.72
C SER A 391 -2.88 6.93 -12.06
N TRP A 392 -3.24 5.64 -12.13
CA TRP A 392 -2.31 4.61 -12.61
C TRP A 392 -1.85 4.86 -14.04
N ASP A 393 -2.72 5.37 -14.91
CA ASP A 393 -2.37 5.67 -16.29
C ASP A 393 -1.30 6.78 -16.37
N GLY A 394 -1.48 7.89 -15.63
CA GLY A 394 -0.48 8.97 -15.55
C GLY A 394 0.86 8.50 -14.92
N LEU A 395 0.80 7.63 -13.92
CA LEU A 395 2.01 7.03 -13.34
C LEU A 395 2.75 6.14 -14.34
N CYS A 396 2.03 5.33 -15.12
CA CYS A 396 2.62 4.48 -16.16
C CYS A 396 3.29 5.30 -17.27
N GLU A 397 2.68 6.41 -17.68
CA GLU A 397 3.28 7.35 -18.63
C GLU A 397 4.62 7.88 -18.11
N ARG A 398 4.63 8.38 -16.87
CA ARG A 398 5.82 8.90 -16.21
C ARG A 398 6.92 7.85 -16.06
N LEU A 399 6.58 6.64 -15.59
CA LEU A 399 7.55 5.54 -15.47
C LEU A 399 8.11 5.14 -16.83
N THR A 400 7.28 5.12 -17.87
CA THR A 400 7.73 4.83 -19.25
C THR A 400 8.76 5.84 -19.74
N GLU A 401 8.57 7.12 -19.45
CA GLU A 401 9.54 8.17 -19.79
C GLU A 401 10.86 8.00 -19.04
N LEU A 402 10.80 7.73 -17.74
CA LEU A 402 11.98 7.54 -16.88
C LEU A 402 12.78 6.26 -17.23
N MET A 403 12.12 5.24 -17.77
CA MET A 403 12.77 3.99 -18.18
C MET A 403 13.29 3.97 -19.61
N ARG A 404 13.09 5.02 -20.41
CA ARG A 404 13.64 5.17 -21.76
C ARG A 404 15.11 5.60 -21.74
#